data_02c5f6c859548a2e3ad8a4a8915c8b0a
#
_entry.id   02c5f6c859548a2e3ad8a4a8915c8b0a
#
_cell.length_a   1.000
_cell.length_b   1.000
_cell.length_c   1.000
_cell.angle_alpha   90.00
_cell.angle_beta   90.00
_cell.angle_gamma   90.00
#
_symmetry.space_group_name_H-M   'P 1'
#
loop_
_entity.id
_entity.type
_entity.pdbx_description
1 polymer ?
#
loop_
_entity_poly.entity_id
_entity_poly.type
_entity_poly.pdbx_seq_one_letter_code
_entity_poly.pdbx_strand_id
1 'polypeptide(L)'
;MRSNRWIGAVLAAVAMVAVACGDDDDSPTVSGGGQSSDTTVAAPTFAAGTTMANLQSKGRVVVGVKFDQPGLGQKNPTTNQVEGFDVEIAKLIAVGIYGGSVNDIESKIEFREATTPNREIFIENATVDMVVATYTINDARKQRIDFAGPYYIAGQDIMVKREDNSIRGVNDLAGKRTCSVRNSTPAANVKRLVPTADLTEFDQYSDCVQALRDGRVQSVTTDNSILLGFVAGSPNEFKIVGNKFTDEPYGIGVRKGDDAFRNFINDRLEAIYASGEWARAFDVTLGRLGIPVPDPPRVDRYTSGGAAASTTTSTTRPSTTTSTTRA
;
A
#
# COMPACT_ATOMS: atom_id res chain seq x y z
N MET A 1 66.97 19.80 -6.89
CA MET A 1 67.59 20.79 -5.95
C MET A 1 66.72 20.81 -4.72
N ARG A 2 67.32 20.32 -3.63
CA ARG A 2 67.31 20.77 -2.21
C ARG A 2 65.92 20.83 -1.56
N SER A 3 65.63 19.92 -0.64
CA SER A 3 66.10 19.68 0.73
C SER A 3 65.42 20.62 1.74
N ASN A 4 64.76 20.19 2.80
CA ASN A 4 65.13 19.64 4.09
C ASN A 4 63.89 19.72 5.00
N ARG A 5 63.47 18.68 5.71
CA ARG A 5 63.85 18.23 7.10
C ARG A 5 63.54 19.26 8.19
N TRP A 6 62.75 18.93 9.22
CA TRP A 6 63.17 18.52 10.59
C TRP A 6 61.90 18.53 11.45
N ILE A 7 61.48 17.48 12.10
CA ILE A 7 61.73 16.88 13.43
C ILE A 7 61.19 17.75 14.59
N GLY A 8 60.38 17.13 15.44
CA GLY A 8 60.17 17.57 16.82
C GLY A 8 59.04 16.79 17.51
N ALA A 9 59.36 15.69 18.14
CA ALA A 9 58.53 15.00 19.14
C ALA A 9 58.74 15.64 20.52
N VAL A 10 57.69 15.71 21.35
CA VAL A 10 57.82 15.59 22.81
C VAL A 10 56.53 15.08 23.43
N LEU A 11 56.68 13.99 24.20
CA LEU A 11 55.70 13.45 25.16
C LEU A 11 55.55 14.38 26.37
N ALA A 12 54.40 14.44 26.98
CA ALA A 12 54.23 14.54 28.41
C ALA A 12 52.90 14.02 28.89
N ALA A 13 52.92 12.92 29.59
CA ALA A 13 51.81 12.40 30.39
C ALA A 13 51.79 13.14 31.74
N VAL A 14 50.60 13.57 32.18
CA VAL A 14 50.35 13.84 33.60
C VAL A 14 48.97 13.32 33.96
N ALA A 15 48.95 12.31 34.80
CA ALA A 15 47.75 11.85 35.52
C ALA A 15 47.54 12.75 36.74
N MET A 16 46.31 13.20 36.98
CA MET A 16 45.89 13.65 38.30
C MET A 16 44.48 13.15 38.58
N VAL A 17 44.41 12.30 39.60
CA VAL A 17 43.19 11.87 40.27
C VAL A 17 42.78 12.99 41.23
N ALA A 18 41.54 13.43 41.16
CA ALA A 18 40.90 14.17 42.26
C ALA A 18 39.50 13.62 42.45
N VAL A 19 39.29 12.99 43.59
CA VAL A 19 37.99 12.61 44.15
C VAL A 19 37.43 13.83 44.87
N ALA A 20 36.20 14.22 44.57
CA ALA A 20 35.36 15.05 45.42
C ALA A 20 33.91 14.62 45.28
N CYS A 21 33.32 14.24 46.40
CA CYS A 21 31.88 13.97 46.60
C CYS A 21 31.09 15.28 46.61
N GLY A 22 29.83 15.21 46.21
CA GLY A 22 28.83 16.19 46.66
C GLY A 22 27.75 16.49 45.64
N ASP A 23 26.60 16.02 46.04
CA ASP A 23 25.21 16.52 45.87
C ASP A 23 24.39 16.24 44.62
N ASP A 24 23.28 15.67 44.96
CA ASP A 24 22.11 15.28 44.16
C ASP A 24 21.44 16.49 43.46
N ASP A 25 21.20 16.35 42.15
CA ASP A 25 20.05 16.98 41.47
C ASP A 25 19.60 16.07 40.33
N ASP A 26 18.54 15.31 40.61
CA ASP A 26 17.80 14.48 39.66
C ASP A 26 17.05 15.36 38.65
N SER A 27 17.60 15.46 37.47
CA SER A 27 16.81 15.86 36.27
C SER A 27 16.93 14.76 35.21
N PRO A 28 15.83 14.09 34.82
CA PRO A 28 15.91 13.11 33.77
C PRO A 28 16.11 13.80 32.43
N THR A 29 17.31 13.75 31.88
CA THR A 29 17.56 14.03 30.48
C THR A 29 16.94 12.92 29.65
N VAL A 30 15.76 13.21 29.09
CA VAL A 30 15.15 12.38 28.04
C VAL A 30 15.99 12.50 26.78
N SER A 31 16.96 11.60 26.62
CA SER A 31 17.61 11.33 25.33
C SER A 31 16.62 10.59 24.45
N GLY A 32 15.79 11.33 23.75
CA GLY A 32 14.93 10.83 22.67
C GLY A 32 15.77 10.47 21.43
N GLY A 33 16.60 9.45 21.52
CA GLY A 33 17.20 8.77 20.38
C GLY A 33 16.22 7.66 19.93
N GLY A 34 15.30 7.99 19.04
CA GLY A 34 14.49 6.99 18.35
C GLY A 34 15.39 6.14 17.44
N GLN A 35 16.05 5.12 18.01
CA GLN A 35 16.60 4.03 17.23
C GLN A 35 15.42 3.25 16.65
N SER A 36 15.19 3.37 15.35
CA SER A 36 14.38 2.43 14.59
C SER A 36 15.03 1.06 14.72
N SER A 37 14.59 0.27 15.69
CA SER A 37 15.00 -1.14 15.79
C SER A 37 14.32 -1.86 14.63
N ASP A 38 15.10 -2.14 13.59
CA ASP A 38 14.71 -3.03 12.50
C ASP A 38 14.41 -4.40 13.11
N THR A 39 13.16 -4.79 13.18
CA THR A 39 12.75 -6.02 13.87
C THR A 39 13.15 -7.20 12.99
N THR A 40 14.20 -7.92 13.36
CA THR A 40 14.60 -9.14 12.66
C THR A 40 13.68 -10.30 13.08
N VAL A 41 13.02 -10.91 12.11
CA VAL A 41 12.12 -12.05 12.29
C VAL A 41 12.89 -13.35 12.05
N ALA A 42 12.75 -14.36 12.92
CA ALA A 42 13.27 -15.70 12.66
C ALA A 42 12.55 -16.34 11.48
N ALA A 43 13.27 -17.08 10.63
CA ALA A 43 12.65 -17.82 9.54
C ALA A 43 11.75 -18.93 10.09
N PRO A 44 10.45 -18.93 9.75
CA PRO A 44 9.53 -19.97 10.21
C PRO A 44 9.77 -21.30 9.48
N THR A 45 9.28 -22.39 10.06
CA THR A 45 9.24 -23.70 9.38
C THR A 45 7.81 -23.96 8.90
N PHE A 46 7.67 -24.32 7.65
CA PHE A 46 6.38 -24.62 7.04
C PHE A 46 6.22 -26.12 6.74
N ALA A 47 4.99 -26.61 6.76
CA ALA A 47 4.68 -27.99 6.38
C ALA A 47 5.06 -28.24 4.90
N ALA A 48 5.65 -29.39 4.62
CA ALA A 48 6.02 -29.79 3.26
C ALA A 48 4.82 -29.77 2.31
N GLY A 49 5.03 -29.32 1.07
CA GLY A 49 4.00 -29.20 0.04
C GLY A 49 3.15 -27.92 0.10
N THR A 50 3.32 -27.09 1.13
CA THR A 50 2.68 -25.76 1.16
C THR A 50 3.41 -24.78 0.23
N THR A 51 2.69 -23.76 -0.24
CA THR A 51 3.28 -22.69 -1.07
C THR A 51 4.44 -22.01 -0.34
N MET A 52 4.32 -21.73 0.96
CA MET A 52 5.39 -21.12 1.76
C MET A 52 6.66 -21.97 1.79
N ALA A 53 6.53 -23.31 2.02
CA ALA A 53 7.68 -24.23 2.01
C ALA A 53 8.35 -24.29 0.62
N ASN A 54 7.53 -24.29 -0.45
CA ASN A 54 8.03 -24.27 -1.83
C ASN A 54 8.78 -22.97 -2.14
N LEU A 55 8.27 -21.83 -1.69
CA LEU A 55 8.93 -20.52 -1.86
C LEU A 55 10.25 -20.48 -1.09
N GLN A 56 10.30 -20.99 0.16
CA GLN A 56 11.57 -21.09 0.91
C GLN A 56 12.60 -21.96 0.17
N SER A 57 12.17 -23.13 -0.34
CA SER A 57 13.03 -24.00 -1.12
C SER A 57 13.53 -23.36 -2.42
N LYS A 58 12.66 -22.62 -3.12
CA LYS A 58 13.00 -21.85 -4.32
C LYS A 58 13.92 -20.66 -4.04
N GLY A 59 13.95 -20.18 -2.79
CA GLY A 59 14.77 -19.06 -2.33
C GLY A 59 14.30 -17.69 -2.78
N ARG A 60 13.16 -17.57 -3.46
CA ARG A 60 12.57 -16.31 -3.90
C ARG A 60 11.06 -16.38 -4.07
N VAL A 61 10.39 -15.23 -3.94
CA VAL A 61 8.99 -15.01 -4.29
C VAL A 61 8.88 -14.04 -5.45
N VAL A 62 8.00 -14.32 -6.42
CA VAL A 62 7.69 -13.41 -7.54
C VAL A 62 6.41 -12.66 -7.22
N VAL A 63 6.49 -11.34 -7.12
CA VAL A 63 5.37 -10.48 -6.73
C VAL A 63 4.98 -9.57 -7.88
N GLY A 64 3.71 -9.65 -8.29
CA GLY A 64 3.12 -8.70 -9.23
C GLY A 64 2.79 -7.38 -8.53
N VAL A 65 3.36 -6.27 -9.00
CA VAL A 65 3.10 -4.92 -8.48
C VAL A 65 2.88 -3.95 -9.62
N LYS A 66 2.43 -2.73 -9.33
CA LYS A 66 2.38 -1.64 -10.30
C LYS A 66 3.78 -1.03 -10.48
N PHE A 67 4.04 -0.48 -11.69
CA PHE A 67 5.27 0.25 -11.98
C PHE A 67 5.01 1.73 -12.30
N ASP A 68 3.74 2.14 -12.38
CA ASP A 68 3.30 3.44 -12.84
C ASP A 68 2.52 4.27 -11.79
N GLN A 69 2.43 3.81 -10.53
CA GLN A 69 1.61 4.45 -9.50
C GLN A 69 2.47 5.02 -8.37
N PRO A 70 2.79 6.34 -8.40
CA PRO A 70 3.62 6.98 -7.39
C PRO A 70 3.06 6.80 -5.97
N GLY A 71 3.94 6.44 -5.02
CA GLY A 71 3.59 6.19 -3.63
C GLY A 71 2.98 4.81 -3.33
N LEU A 72 2.55 4.05 -4.35
CA LEU A 72 1.93 2.73 -4.21
C LEU A 72 2.79 1.62 -4.82
N GLY A 73 3.00 1.65 -6.13
CA GLY A 73 3.90 0.76 -6.85
C GLY A 73 4.48 1.52 -8.04
N GLN A 74 5.71 1.96 -7.93
CA GLN A 74 6.40 2.72 -8.96
C GLN A 74 7.79 2.17 -9.20
N LYS A 75 8.15 2.03 -10.47
CA LYS A 75 9.53 1.76 -10.86
C LYS A 75 10.25 3.08 -11.10
N ASN A 76 11.28 3.35 -10.31
CA ASN A 76 12.11 4.54 -10.46
C ASN A 76 12.93 4.41 -11.77
N PRO A 77 12.79 5.34 -12.73
CA PRO A 77 13.45 5.24 -14.02
C PRO A 77 14.96 5.41 -13.94
N THR A 78 15.48 6.02 -12.88
CA THR A 78 16.91 6.28 -12.70
C THR A 78 17.61 5.12 -11.97
N THR A 79 17.01 4.60 -10.91
CA THR A 79 17.60 3.55 -10.06
C THR A 79 17.15 2.14 -10.45
N ASN A 80 16.09 2.00 -11.25
CA ASN A 80 15.37 0.76 -11.55
C ASN A 80 14.74 0.08 -10.32
N GLN A 81 14.81 0.69 -9.15
CA GLN A 81 14.16 0.17 -7.94
C GLN A 81 12.64 0.32 -8.05
N VAL A 82 11.94 -0.65 -7.47
CA VAL A 82 10.47 -0.61 -7.35
C VAL A 82 10.13 -0.24 -5.92
N GLU A 83 9.32 0.80 -5.75
CA GLU A 83 9.04 1.42 -4.46
C GLU A 83 7.56 1.78 -4.29
N GLY A 84 7.11 1.95 -3.06
CA GLY A 84 5.76 2.39 -2.70
C GLY A 84 5.10 1.46 -1.68
N PHE A 85 3.89 1.80 -1.26
CA PHE A 85 3.20 1.12 -0.17
C PHE A 85 2.90 -0.36 -0.47
N ASP A 86 2.45 -0.68 -1.69
CA ASP A 86 2.22 -2.06 -2.12
C ASP A 86 3.52 -2.88 -2.07
N VAL A 87 4.64 -2.24 -2.41
CA VAL A 87 5.98 -2.85 -2.39
C VAL A 87 6.42 -3.14 -0.96
N GLU A 88 6.22 -2.19 -0.03
CA GLU A 88 6.52 -2.39 1.38
C GLU A 88 5.64 -3.50 2.00
N ILE A 89 4.35 -3.55 1.67
CA ILE A 89 3.48 -4.67 2.08
C ILE A 89 4.02 -6.00 1.55
N ALA A 90 4.43 -6.07 0.28
CA ALA A 90 5.01 -7.27 -0.30
C ALA A 90 6.30 -7.71 0.42
N LYS A 91 7.18 -6.76 0.77
CA LYS A 91 8.40 -7.02 1.55
C LYS A 91 8.06 -7.58 2.93
N LEU A 92 7.09 -6.99 3.63
CA LEU A 92 6.65 -7.45 4.95
C LEU A 92 6.06 -8.88 4.92
N ILE A 93 5.34 -9.25 3.85
CA ILE A 93 4.89 -10.63 3.65
C ILE A 93 6.08 -11.56 3.38
N ALA A 94 7.04 -11.14 2.55
CA ALA A 94 8.24 -11.92 2.25
C ALA A 94 9.11 -12.16 3.49
N VAL A 95 9.26 -11.16 4.38
CA VAL A 95 9.90 -11.34 5.71
C VAL A 95 9.21 -12.44 6.50
N GLY A 96 7.88 -12.54 6.46
CA GLY A 96 7.16 -13.63 7.08
C GLY A 96 7.48 -15.01 6.50
N ILE A 97 7.85 -15.08 5.21
CA ILE A 97 8.23 -16.37 4.56
C ILE A 97 9.69 -16.74 4.86
N TYR A 98 10.62 -15.79 4.71
CA TYR A 98 12.06 -16.07 4.73
C TYR A 98 12.75 -15.71 6.03
N GLY A 99 12.09 -15.00 6.94
CA GLY A 99 12.74 -14.36 8.07
C GLY A 99 13.56 -13.13 7.65
N GLY A 100 14.37 -12.60 8.57
CA GLY A 100 15.20 -11.42 8.36
C GLY A 100 14.46 -10.12 8.62
N SER A 101 14.91 -9.05 7.97
CA SER A 101 14.31 -7.72 8.04
C SER A 101 13.85 -7.22 6.66
N VAL A 102 13.10 -6.13 6.62
CA VAL A 102 12.66 -5.49 5.36
C VAL A 102 13.86 -5.06 4.50
N ASN A 103 14.97 -4.68 5.14
CA ASN A 103 16.19 -4.25 4.43
C ASN A 103 16.95 -5.42 3.80
N ASP A 104 16.84 -6.63 4.37
CA ASP A 104 17.55 -7.82 3.91
C ASP A 104 16.78 -8.63 2.86
N ILE A 105 15.46 -8.38 2.76
CA ILE A 105 14.55 -9.25 2.02
C ILE A 105 14.61 -9.03 0.50
N GLU A 106 15.14 -7.92 0.01
CA GLU A 106 15.08 -7.55 -1.42
C GLU A 106 15.66 -8.62 -2.34
N SER A 107 16.74 -9.29 -1.92
CA SER A 107 17.35 -10.39 -2.68
C SER A 107 16.45 -11.63 -2.83
N LYS A 108 15.38 -11.71 -2.04
CA LYS A 108 14.40 -12.80 -2.04
C LYS A 108 13.14 -12.47 -2.82
N ILE A 109 13.02 -11.27 -3.39
CA ILE A 109 11.82 -10.81 -4.09
C ILE A 109 12.18 -10.48 -5.55
N GLU A 110 11.41 -11.03 -6.48
CA GLU A 110 11.39 -10.60 -7.87
C GLU A 110 10.11 -9.81 -8.10
N PHE A 111 10.22 -8.49 -8.28
CA PHE A 111 9.06 -7.67 -8.65
C PHE A 111 8.80 -7.75 -10.15
N ARG A 112 7.54 -7.97 -10.51
CA ARG A 112 7.08 -8.06 -11.88
C ARG A 112 5.93 -7.08 -12.11
N GLU A 113 5.97 -6.34 -13.20
CA GLU A 113 4.89 -5.42 -13.53
C GLU A 113 3.58 -6.20 -13.78
N ALA A 114 2.55 -5.89 -13.00
CA ALA A 114 1.21 -6.44 -13.16
C ALA A 114 0.23 -5.32 -13.52
N THR A 115 0.09 -5.03 -14.81
CA THR A 115 -0.94 -4.11 -15.30
C THR A 115 -2.33 -4.62 -14.90
N THR A 116 -3.29 -3.73 -14.77
CA THR A 116 -4.63 -4.10 -14.27
C THR A 116 -5.28 -5.24 -15.07
N PRO A 117 -5.22 -5.29 -16.41
CA PRO A 117 -5.79 -6.40 -17.17
C PRO A 117 -5.11 -7.76 -16.97
N ASN A 118 -3.86 -7.78 -16.49
CA ASN A 118 -3.04 -8.99 -16.44
C ASN A 118 -3.01 -9.65 -15.03
N ARG A 119 -3.55 -9.01 -13.98
CA ARG A 119 -3.38 -9.48 -12.59
C ARG A 119 -3.91 -10.89 -12.38
N GLU A 120 -5.16 -11.16 -12.81
CA GLU A 120 -5.79 -12.47 -12.67
C GLU A 120 -5.02 -13.54 -13.47
N ILE A 121 -4.69 -13.24 -14.72
CA ILE A 121 -3.99 -14.18 -15.63
C ILE A 121 -2.60 -14.54 -15.08
N PHE A 122 -1.87 -13.59 -14.50
CA PHE A 122 -0.55 -13.83 -13.94
C PHE A 122 -0.60 -14.77 -12.72
N ILE A 123 -1.64 -14.67 -11.90
CA ILE A 123 -1.87 -15.57 -10.78
C ILE A 123 -2.28 -16.97 -11.29
N GLU A 124 -3.25 -17.04 -12.21
CA GLU A 124 -3.77 -18.29 -12.76
C GLU A 124 -2.66 -19.12 -13.44
N ASN A 125 -1.79 -18.45 -14.21
CA ASN A 125 -0.70 -19.09 -14.93
C ASN A 125 0.59 -19.24 -14.10
N ALA A 126 0.56 -18.90 -12.79
CA ALA A 126 1.75 -18.90 -11.93
C ALA A 126 2.94 -18.07 -12.49
N THR A 127 2.64 -17.01 -13.24
CA THR A 127 3.62 -16.02 -13.68
C THR A 127 4.16 -15.25 -12.47
N VAL A 128 3.32 -15.06 -11.45
CA VAL A 128 3.64 -14.52 -10.15
C VAL A 128 3.10 -15.44 -9.05
N ASP A 129 3.71 -15.39 -7.87
CA ASP A 129 3.27 -16.15 -6.70
C ASP A 129 2.14 -15.42 -5.96
N MET A 130 2.17 -14.08 -5.96
CA MET A 130 1.11 -13.20 -5.44
C MET A 130 1.08 -11.86 -6.18
N VAL A 131 -0.03 -11.11 -6.06
CA VAL A 131 -0.18 -9.76 -6.61
C VAL A 131 -0.53 -8.78 -5.50
N VAL A 132 0.27 -7.71 -5.34
CA VAL A 132 0.05 -6.58 -4.44
C VAL A 132 0.09 -5.31 -5.28
N ALA A 133 -1.06 -4.90 -5.81
CA ALA A 133 -1.10 -3.93 -6.93
C ALA A 133 -2.41 -3.13 -6.95
N THR A 134 -2.69 -2.36 -5.87
CA THR A 134 -3.95 -1.60 -5.73
C THR A 134 -5.16 -2.45 -6.13
N TYR A 135 -5.23 -3.65 -5.57
CA TYR A 135 -6.06 -4.71 -6.10
C TYR A 135 -7.36 -4.86 -5.31
N THR A 136 -8.38 -4.10 -5.69
CA THR A 136 -9.70 -4.14 -5.06
C THR A 136 -10.27 -5.53 -5.01
N ILE A 137 -10.60 -5.99 -3.81
CA ILE A 137 -11.30 -7.23 -3.54
C ILE A 137 -12.75 -7.07 -4.02
N ASN A 138 -13.24 -7.98 -4.86
CA ASN A 138 -14.64 -8.07 -5.23
C ASN A 138 -15.02 -9.49 -5.62
N ASP A 139 -16.33 -9.76 -5.69
CA ASP A 139 -16.85 -11.12 -5.92
C ASP A 139 -16.52 -11.65 -7.32
N ALA A 140 -16.50 -10.79 -8.35
CA ALA A 140 -16.15 -11.22 -9.71
C ALA A 140 -14.70 -11.74 -9.77
N ARG A 141 -13.76 -11.06 -9.11
CA ARG A 141 -12.36 -11.50 -9.00
C ARG A 141 -12.21 -12.74 -8.14
N LYS A 142 -12.98 -12.84 -7.03
CA LYS A 142 -13.02 -14.04 -6.17
C LYS A 142 -13.48 -15.31 -6.89
N GLN A 143 -14.16 -15.22 -8.03
CA GLN A 143 -14.47 -16.39 -8.86
C GLN A 143 -13.20 -17.00 -9.49
N ARG A 144 -12.19 -16.20 -9.78
CA ARG A 144 -10.98 -16.58 -10.52
C ARG A 144 -9.78 -16.85 -9.61
N ILE A 145 -9.59 -16.01 -8.60
CA ILE A 145 -8.47 -16.03 -7.67
C ILE A 145 -8.97 -15.89 -6.22
N ASP A 146 -8.10 -16.03 -5.25
CA ASP A 146 -8.41 -15.70 -3.86
C ASP A 146 -7.65 -14.45 -3.42
N PHE A 147 -8.14 -13.81 -2.34
CA PHE A 147 -7.57 -12.62 -1.75
C PHE A 147 -7.29 -12.81 -0.27
N ALA A 148 -6.12 -12.35 0.18
CA ALA A 148 -5.86 -12.03 1.57
C ALA A 148 -6.02 -10.52 1.81
N GLY A 149 -6.32 -10.12 3.03
CA GLY A 149 -6.55 -8.72 3.40
C GLY A 149 -8.01 -8.41 3.69
N PRO A 150 -8.44 -7.15 3.53
CA PRO A 150 -7.74 -6.05 2.88
C PRO A 150 -6.54 -5.54 3.69
N TYR A 151 -5.54 -4.92 3.00
CA TYR A 151 -4.44 -4.23 3.64
C TYR A 151 -4.58 -2.69 3.62
N TYR A 152 -5.50 -2.17 2.83
CA TYR A 152 -5.85 -0.75 2.75
C TYR A 152 -7.26 -0.58 2.21
N ILE A 153 -7.92 0.54 2.56
CA ILE A 153 -9.23 0.92 1.98
C ILE A 153 -9.05 2.26 1.29
N ALA A 154 -9.07 2.24 -0.03
CA ALA A 154 -9.14 3.44 -0.87
C ALA A 154 -10.60 3.79 -1.19
N GLY A 155 -10.80 4.84 -1.97
CA GLY A 155 -12.10 5.18 -2.53
C GLY A 155 -11.94 5.85 -3.88
N GLN A 156 -12.80 5.54 -4.83
CA GLN A 156 -12.76 6.15 -6.15
C GLN A 156 -13.08 7.65 -6.08
N ASP A 157 -12.26 8.45 -6.79
CA ASP A 157 -12.42 9.90 -6.92
C ASP A 157 -12.09 10.31 -8.37
N ILE A 158 -12.03 11.61 -8.62
CA ILE A 158 -11.80 12.18 -9.94
C ILE A 158 -10.66 13.18 -9.87
N MET A 159 -9.75 13.13 -10.83
CA MET A 159 -8.70 14.10 -11.06
C MET A 159 -8.99 14.88 -12.33
N VAL A 160 -8.81 16.20 -12.25
CA VAL A 160 -9.00 17.15 -13.36
C VAL A 160 -7.79 18.08 -13.45
N LYS A 161 -7.68 18.84 -14.55
CA LYS A 161 -6.73 19.95 -14.60
C LYS A 161 -7.02 20.94 -13.47
N ARG A 162 -6.00 21.59 -12.94
CA ARG A 162 -6.10 22.43 -11.74
C ARG A 162 -7.11 23.57 -11.88
N GLU A 163 -7.17 24.16 -13.07
CA GLU A 163 -8.09 25.26 -13.40
C GLU A 163 -9.53 24.81 -13.70
N ASP A 164 -9.75 23.50 -13.97
CA ASP A 164 -11.09 23.01 -14.30
C ASP A 164 -11.96 22.91 -13.03
N ASN A 165 -13.10 23.59 -13.06
CA ASN A 165 -14.11 23.58 -12.02
C ASN A 165 -15.46 23.03 -12.54
N SER A 166 -15.49 22.47 -13.76
CA SER A 166 -16.71 21.96 -14.39
C SER A 166 -17.12 20.58 -13.89
N ILE A 167 -16.18 19.82 -13.32
CA ILE A 167 -16.42 18.48 -12.75
C ILE A 167 -16.20 18.56 -11.24
N ARG A 168 -17.26 18.33 -10.46
CA ARG A 168 -17.29 18.41 -9.00
C ARG A 168 -17.72 17.11 -8.34
N GLY A 169 -18.10 16.11 -9.13
CA GLY A 169 -18.50 14.79 -8.65
C GLY A 169 -18.80 13.86 -9.80
N VAL A 170 -19.14 12.60 -9.45
CA VAL A 170 -19.33 11.52 -10.43
C VAL A 170 -20.39 11.84 -11.47
N ASN A 171 -21.48 12.52 -11.10
CA ASN A 171 -22.59 12.84 -12.02
C ASN A 171 -22.17 13.85 -13.10
N ASP A 172 -21.16 14.70 -12.83
CA ASP A 172 -20.66 15.68 -13.80
C ASP A 172 -19.82 15.02 -14.92
N LEU A 173 -19.56 13.73 -14.83
CA LEU A 173 -18.89 12.96 -15.90
C LEU A 173 -19.82 12.69 -17.10
N ALA A 174 -21.12 12.93 -16.98
CA ALA A 174 -22.08 12.77 -18.09
C ALA A 174 -21.64 13.60 -19.31
N GLY A 175 -21.46 12.93 -20.46
CA GLY A 175 -20.99 13.56 -21.70
C GLY A 175 -19.55 14.09 -21.67
N LYS A 176 -18.78 13.84 -20.60
CA LYS A 176 -17.39 14.26 -20.51
C LYS A 176 -16.45 13.13 -20.96
N ARG A 177 -15.37 13.52 -21.66
CA ARG A 177 -14.28 12.61 -21.99
C ARG A 177 -13.51 12.28 -20.71
N THR A 178 -13.67 11.07 -20.23
CA THR A 178 -13.11 10.58 -18.96
C THR A 178 -12.21 9.40 -19.23
N CYS A 179 -11.07 9.31 -18.54
CA CYS A 179 -10.17 8.18 -18.63
C CYS A 179 -10.19 7.33 -17.38
N SER A 180 -10.13 6.02 -17.57
CA SER A 180 -9.81 5.04 -16.53
C SER A 180 -9.03 3.87 -17.13
N VAL A 181 -8.70 2.88 -16.30
CA VAL A 181 -7.92 1.71 -16.75
C VAL A 181 -8.84 0.52 -17.02
N ARG A 182 -8.56 -0.18 -18.12
CA ARG A 182 -9.29 -1.37 -18.55
C ARG A 182 -9.30 -2.44 -17.44
N ASN A 183 -10.45 -3.11 -17.23
CA ASN A 183 -10.67 -4.12 -16.20
C ASN A 183 -10.47 -3.61 -14.75
N SER A 184 -10.48 -2.29 -14.54
CA SER A 184 -10.50 -1.70 -13.21
C SER A 184 -11.93 -1.60 -12.65
N THR A 185 -12.06 -1.61 -11.32
CA THR A 185 -13.32 -1.29 -10.65
C THR A 185 -13.76 0.14 -10.95
N PRO A 186 -12.87 1.17 -10.99
CA PRO A 186 -13.22 2.51 -11.41
C PRO A 186 -13.84 2.61 -12.80
N ALA A 187 -13.31 1.91 -13.80
CA ALA A 187 -13.90 1.91 -15.14
C ALA A 187 -15.30 1.26 -15.14
N ALA A 188 -15.46 0.14 -14.43
CA ALA A 188 -16.76 -0.52 -14.29
C ALA A 188 -17.78 0.36 -13.56
N ASN A 189 -17.36 1.10 -12.52
CA ASN A 189 -18.21 2.01 -11.78
C ASN A 189 -18.69 3.18 -12.65
N VAL A 190 -17.82 3.77 -13.49
CA VAL A 190 -18.23 4.82 -14.44
C VAL A 190 -19.29 4.28 -15.40
N LYS A 191 -19.06 3.12 -16.02
CA LYS A 191 -20.03 2.50 -16.94
C LYS A 191 -21.39 2.24 -16.29
N ARG A 192 -21.39 1.90 -15.01
CA ARG A 192 -22.62 1.63 -14.24
C ARG A 192 -23.31 2.91 -13.75
N LEU A 193 -22.54 3.87 -13.22
CA LEU A 193 -23.10 5.07 -12.56
C LEU A 193 -23.41 6.19 -13.56
N VAL A 194 -22.60 6.32 -14.60
CA VAL A 194 -22.70 7.40 -15.58
C VAL A 194 -22.51 6.82 -16.99
N PRO A 195 -23.47 6.03 -17.49
CA PRO A 195 -23.34 5.35 -18.79
C PRO A 195 -23.22 6.30 -19.98
N THR A 196 -23.50 7.59 -19.78
CA THR A 196 -23.35 8.65 -20.79
C THR A 196 -21.98 9.33 -20.78
N ALA A 197 -21.07 8.94 -19.88
CA ALA A 197 -19.67 9.40 -19.91
C ALA A 197 -18.97 8.84 -21.17
N ASP A 198 -18.18 9.67 -21.83
CA ASP A 198 -17.30 9.24 -22.93
C ASP A 198 -16.01 8.66 -22.32
N LEU A 199 -16.06 7.35 -22.01
CA LEU A 199 -14.99 6.65 -21.29
C LEU A 199 -13.93 6.09 -22.24
N THR A 200 -12.70 6.66 -22.13
CA THR A 200 -11.49 6.11 -22.74
C THR A 200 -10.79 5.19 -21.75
N GLU A 201 -10.34 4.00 -22.18
CA GLU A 201 -9.64 3.03 -21.32
C GLU A 201 -8.26 2.72 -21.87
N PHE A 202 -7.22 2.92 -21.02
CA PHE A 202 -5.85 2.45 -21.25
C PHE A 202 -5.51 1.25 -20.35
N ASP A 203 -4.28 0.75 -20.42
CA ASP A 203 -3.80 -0.34 -19.57
C ASP A 203 -3.11 0.16 -18.30
N GLN A 204 -2.67 1.43 -18.29
CA GLN A 204 -1.97 2.09 -17.20
C GLN A 204 -2.57 3.47 -16.89
N TYR A 205 -2.49 3.90 -15.62
CA TYR A 205 -2.99 5.23 -15.22
C TYR A 205 -2.05 6.36 -15.67
N SER A 206 -0.76 6.11 -15.82
CA SER A 206 0.17 7.07 -16.43
C SER A 206 -0.26 7.53 -17.83
N ASP A 207 -0.83 6.63 -18.64
CA ASP A 207 -1.38 6.96 -19.96
C ASP A 207 -2.62 7.85 -19.86
N CYS A 208 -3.50 7.58 -18.87
CA CYS A 208 -4.65 8.43 -18.57
C CYS A 208 -4.23 9.84 -18.15
N VAL A 209 -3.22 9.94 -17.27
CA VAL A 209 -2.67 11.23 -16.81
C VAL A 209 -2.06 12.01 -17.97
N GLN A 210 -1.32 11.32 -18.86
CA GLN A 210 -0.80 11.95 -20.06
C GLN A 210 -1.93 12.42 -21.00
N ALA A 211 -2.99 11.63 -21.16
CA ALA A 211 -4.15 12.04 -21.95
C ALA A 211 -4.89 13.27 -21.36
N LEU A 212 -4.93 13.39 -20.02
CA LEU A 212 -5.47 14.57 -19.34
C LEU A 212 -4.56 15.80 -19.55
N ARG A 213 -3.25 15.62 -19.45
CA ARG A 213 -2.26 16.69 -19.71
C ARG A 213 -2.39 17.24 -21.11
N ASP A 214 -2.52 16.36 -22.09
CA ASP A 214 -2.68 16.71 -23.53
C ASP A 214 -4.07 17.27 -23.86
N GLY A 215 -5.03 17.26 -22.94
CA GLY A 215 -6.41 17.70 -23.19
C GLY A 215 -7.23 16.71 -24.05
N ARG A 216 -6.74 15.49 -24.26
CA ARG A 216 -7.48 14.43 -24.95
C ARG A 216 -8.69 13.95 -24.13
N VAL A 217 -8.55 13.97 -22.79
CA VAL A 217 -9.65 13.75 -21.84
C VAL A 217 -9.78 14.95 -20.88
N GLN A 218 -10.91 15.07 -20.22
CA GLN A 218 -11.21 16.14 -19.27
C GLN A 218 -11.02 15.70 -17.82
N SER A 219 -11.03 14.39 -17.57
CA SER A 219 -10.83 13.83 -16.25
C SER A 219 -10.17 12.45 -16.31
N VAL A 220 -9.54 12.09 -15.20
CA VAL A 220 -9.09 10.72 -14.88
C VAL A 220 -9.82 10.29 -13.62
N THR A 221 -10.40 9.10 -13.62
CA THR A 221 -11.06 8.56 -12.43
C THR A 221 -10.46 7.22 -12.03
N THR A 222 -10.07 7.14 -10.77
CA THR A 222 -9.56 5.96 -10.08
C THR A 222 -9.55 6.22 -8.58
N ASP A 223 -8.87 5.38 -7.82
CA ASP A 223 -8.77 5.44 -6.39
C ASP A 223 -7.99 6.69 -5.95
N ASN A 224 -8.49 7.36 -4.93
CA ASN A 224 -7.94 8.63 -4.45
C ASN A 224 -6.43 8.56 -4.09
N SER A 225 -5.97 7.41 -3.57
CA SER A 225 -4.55 7.19 -3.26
C SER A 225 -3.68 7.17 -4.52
N ILE A 226 -4.17 6.60 -5.63
CA ILE A 226 -3.49 6.61 -6.93
C ILE A 226 -3.44 8.05 -7.48
N LEU A 227 -4.58 8.75 -7.46
CA LEU A 227 -4.67 10.14 -7.93
C LEU A 227 -3.73 11.07 -7.15
N LEU A 228 -3.65 10.89 -5.82
CA LEU A 228 -2.76 11.69 -4.97
C LEU A 228 -1.29 11.54 -5.37
N GLY A 229 -0.86 10.35 -5.72
CA GLY A 229 0.50 10.12 -6.21
C GLY A 229 0.82 10.96 -7.45
N PHE A 230 -0.09 11.00 -8.42
CA PHE A 230 0.08 11.82 -9.63
C PHE A 230 -0.01 13.32 -9.34
N VAL A 231 -0.95 13.74 -8.50
CA VAL A 231 -1.07 15.17 -8.11
C VAL A 231 0.16 15.64 -7.35
N ALA A 232 0.72 14.82 -6.45
CA ALA A 232 1.95 15.16 -5.74
C ALA A 232 3.14 15.38 -6.69
N GLY A 233 3.22 14.62 -7.77
CA GLY A 233 4.23 14.81 -8.82
C GLY A 233 3.98 16.01 -9.74
N SER A 234 2.75 16.54 -9.79
CA SER A 234 2.37 17.67 -10.68
C SER A 234 1.30 18.57 -10.03
N PRO A 235 1.58 19.18 -8.85
CA PRO A 235 0.57 19.88 -8.05
C PRO A 235 0.05 21.16 -8.69
N ASN A 236 0.79 21.72 -9.64
CA ASN A 236 0.37 22.91 -10.38
C ASN A 236 -0.48 22.57 -11.61
N GLU A 237 -0.48 21.31 -12.08
CA GLU A 237 -1.23 20.89 -13.26
C GLU A 237 -2.59 20.29 -12.91
N PHE A 238 -2.65 19.52 -11.80
CA PHE A 238 -3.80 18.70 -11.47
C PHE A 238 -4.34 18.98 -10.07
N LYS A 239 -5.60 18.62 -9.87
CA LYS A 239 -6.25 18.52 -8.55
C LYS A 239 -7.21 17.35 -8.51
N ILE A 240 -7.43 16.84 -7.30
CA ILE A 240 -8.50 15.87 -7.02
C ILE A 240 -9.77 16.64 -6.67
N VAL A 241 -10.91 16.15 -7.13
CA VAL A 241 -12.22 16.76 -6.86
C VAL A 241 -12.59 16.62 -5.38
N GLY A 242 -12.20 15.51 -4.72
CA GLY A 242 -12.32 15.32 -3.29
C GLY A 242 -13.66 14.73 -2.84
N ASN A 243 -14.45 14.19 -3.76
CA ASN A 243 -15.73 13.57 -3.48
C ASN A 243 -15.69 12.07 -3.81
N LYS A 244 -15.10 11.28 -2.91
CA LYS A 244 -15.07 9.82 -3.03
C LYS A 244 -16.48 9.24 -3.12
N PHE A 245 -16.70 8.29 -4.00
CA PHE A 245 -18.03 7.72 -4.26
C PHE A 245 -18.08 6.19 -4.25
N THR A 246 -16.97 5.51 -3.92
CA THR A 246 -16.91 4.07 -3.66
C THR A 246 -15.93 3.76 -2.55
N ASP A 247 -15.98 2.52 -2.03
CA ASP A 247 -14.94 1.91 -1.23
C ASP A 247 -14.19 0.88 -2.09
N GLU A 248 -12.86 0.96 -2.03
CA GLU A 248 -11.96 0.10 -2.80
C GLU A 248 -11.00 -0.62 -1.84
N PRO A 249 -11.42 -1.78 -1.27
CA PRO A 249 -10.59 -2.56 -0.36
C PRO A 249 -9.47 -3.26 -1.13
N TYR A 250 -8.21 -2.89 -0.87
CA TYR A 250 -7.05 -3.49 -1.51
C TYR A 250 -6.66 -4.79 -0.81
N GLY A 251 -6.61 -5.87 -1.57
CA GLY A 251 -6.15 -7.18 -1.11
C GLY A 251 -4.93 -7.69 -1.88
N ILE A 252 -4.35 -8.74 -1.33
CA ILE A 252 -3.26 -9.49 -1.94
C ILE A 252 -3.86 -10.67 -2.67
N GLY A 253 -3.75 -10.66 -4.02
CA GLY A 253 -4.25 -11.73 -4.87
C GLY A 253 -3.33 -12.94 -4.84
N VAL A 254 -3.91 -14.13 -4.65
CA VAL A 254 -3.22 -15.41 -4.65
C VAL A 254 -4.00 -16.44 -5.47
N ARG A 255 -3.40 -17.58 -5.78
CA ARG A 255 -4.05 -18.65 -6.54
C ARG A 255 -5.33 -19.10 -5.87
N LYS A 256 -6.36 -19.34 -6.67
CA LYS A 256 -7.63 -19.90 -6.22
C LYS A 256 -7.45 -21.24 -5.52
N GLY A 257 -8.02 -21.36 -4.31
CA GLY A 257 -7.98 -22.59 -3.49
C GLY A 257 -6.68 -22.78 -2.70
N ASP A 258 -5.72 -21.86 -2.72
CA ASP A 258 -4.55 -21.91 -1.85
C ASP A 258 -4.87 -21.26 -0.48
N ASP A 259 -5.76 -21.93 0.25
CA ASP A 259 -6.22 -21.44 1.56
C ASP A 259 -5.08 -21.34 2.57
N ALA A 260 -4.08 -22.23 2.48
CA ALA A 260 -2.93 -22.21 3.38
C ALA A 260 -2.09 -20.93 3.18
N PHE A 261 -1.80 -20.56 1.95
CA PHE A 261 -1.04 -19.34 1.65
C PHE A 261 -1.86 -18.09 1.96
N ARG A 262 -3.14 -18.07 1.59
CA ARG A 262 -4.03 -16.95 1.94
C ARG A 262 -4.11 -16.73 3.45
N ASN A 263 -4.30 -17.77 4.24
CA ASN A 263 -4.37 -17.68 5.70
C ASN A 263 -3.05 -17.23 6.30
N PHE A 264 -1.92 -17.73 5.81
CA PHE A 264 -0.60 -17.26 6.20
C PHE A 264 -0.43 -15.74 5.96
N ILE A 265 -0.83 -15.26 4.78
CA ILE A 265 -0.78 -13.82 4.47
C ILE A 265 -1.68 -13.01 5.41
N ASN A 266 -2.89 -13.51 5.69
CA ASN A 266 -3.82 -12.88 6.64
C ASN A 266 -3.23 -12.80 8.05
N ASP A 267 -2.63 -13.89 8.54
CA ASP A 267 -1.97 -13.93 9.85
C ASP A 267 -0.80 -12.93 9.89
N ARG A 268 -0.02 -12.85 8.80
CA ARG A 268 1.07 -11.89 8.70
C ARG A 268 0.58 -10.44 8.66
N LEU A 269 -0.52 -10.14 7.94
CA LEU A 269 -1.12 -8.81 7.93
C LEU A 269 -1.55 -8.40 9.34
N GLU A 270 -2.25 -9.26 10.08
CA GLU A 270 -2.64 -8.97 11.47
C GLU A 270 -1.42 -8.75 12.38
N ALA A 271 -0.35 -9.53 12.19
CA ALA A 271 0.89 -9.35 12.94
C ALA A 271 1.56 -8.00 12.66
N ILE A 272 1.67 -7.57 11.39
CA ILE A 272 2.26 -6.27 11.05
C ILE A 272 1.38 -5.08 11.45
N TYR A 273 0.06 -5.27 11.58
CA TYR A 273 -0.83 -4.27 12.16
C TYR A 273 -0.53 -4.10 13.66
N ALA A 274 -0.45 -5.21 14.38
CA ALA A 274 -0.19 -5.20 15.82
C ALA A 274 1.20 -4.67 16.19
N SER A 275 2.23 -4.95 15.36
CA SER A 275 3.61 -4.47 15.58
C SER A 275 3.85 -3.01 15.14
N GLY A 276 2.90 -2.40 14.42
CA GLY A 276 3.05 -1.07 13.83
C GLY A 276 3.94 -1.03 12.58
N GLU A 277 4.39 -2.19 12.04
CA GLU A 277 5.17 -2.25 10.79
C GLU A 277 4.35 -1.70 9.61
N TRP A 278 3.05 -2.01 9.58
CA TRP A 278 2.13 -1.48 8.59
C TRP A 278 2.05 0.05 8.62
N ALA A 279 1.90 0.63 9.82
CA ALA A 279 1.82 2.09 9.99
C ALA A 279 3.12 2.78 9.55
N ARG A 280 4.28 2.18 9.86
CA ARG A 280 5.58 2.69 9.37
C ARG A 280 5.70 2.60 7.85
N ALA A 281 5.29 1.48 7.24
CA ALA A 281 5.29 1.31 5.78
C ALA A 281 4.40 2.36 5.11
N PHE A 282 3.23 2.64 5.70
CA PHE A 282 2.32 3.68 5.22
C PHE A 282 2.95 5.08 5.31
N ASP A 283 3.50 5.42 6.47
CA ASP A 283 4.08 6.75 6.74
C ASP A 283 5.22 7.10 5.78
N VAL A 284 6.14 6.15 5.55
CA VAL A 284 7.29 6.38 4.66
C VAL A 284 6.93 6.37 3.17
N THR A 285 5.70 6.03 2.81
CA THR A 285 5.20 5.98 1.42
C THR A 285 4.04 6.96 1.19
N LEU A 286 2.82 6.55 1.48
CA LEU A 286 1.62 7.39 1.31
C LEU A 286 1.59 8.58 2.27
N GLY A 287 2.16 8.45 3.47
CA GLY A 287 2.32 9.56 4.41
C GLY A 287 3.12 10.72 3.83
N ARG A 288 4.14 10.44 3.03
CA ARG A 288 4.92 11.47 2.31
C ARG A 288 4.11 12.24 1.26
N LEU A 289 2.98 11.68 0.82
CA LEU A 289 2.03 12.36 -0.07
C LEU A 289 1.01 13.21 0.72
N GLY A 290 1.17 13.32 2.04
CA GLY A 290 0.27 14.08 2.91
C GLY A 290 -0.99 13.33 3.33
N ILE A 291 -1.04 12.00 3.17
CA ILE A 291 -2.14 11.17 3.68
C ILE A 291 -1.84 10.83 5.14
N PRO A 292 -2.69 11.21 6.10
CA PRO A 292 -2.54 10.79 7.49
C PRO A 292 -2.58 9.26 7.60
N VAL A 293 -1.74 8.68 8.46
CA VAL A 293 -1.75 7.24 8.72
C VAL A 293 -3.11 6.86 9.33
N PRO A 294 -3.94 6.07 8.64
CA PRO A 294 -5.21 5.61 9.17
C PRO A 294 -5.02 4.39 10.08
N ASP A 295 -6.09 3.98 10.77
CA ASP A 295 -6.10 2.65 11.36
C ASP A 295 -6.05 1.58 10.26
N PRO A 296 -5.29 0.47 10.45
CA PRO A 296 -5.28 -0.62 9.50
C PRO A 296 -6.66 -1.27 9.40
N PRO A 297 -7.07 -1.69 8.19
CA PRO A 297 -8.38 -2.31 8.02
C PRO A 297 -8.43 -3.70 8.68
N ARG A 298 -9.63 -4.12 9.07
CA ARG A 298 -9.84 -5.49 9.54
C ARG A 298 -9.67 -6.47 8.38
N VAL A 299 -8.90 -7.54 8.59
CA VAL A 299 -8.76 -8.63 7.63
C VAL A 299 -10.09 -9.39 7.47
N ASP A 300 -10.52 -9.57 6.22
CA ASP A 300 -11.73 -10.34 5.86
C ASP A 300 -11.32 -11.81 5.59
N ARG A 301 -11.58 -12.68 6.58
CA ARG A 301 -11.30 -14.12 6.47
C ARG A 301 -12.54 -14.84 5.95
N TYR A 302 -12.50 -15.27 4.70
CA TYR A 302 -13.54 -16.09 4.09
C TYR A 302 -13.01 -17.48 3.72
N THR A 303 -13.92 -18.45 3.54
CA THR A 303 -13.59 -19.81 3.04
C THR A 303 -13.81 -19.86 1.53
N SER A 304 -12.84 -20.39 0.77
CA SER A 304 -12.98 -20.58 -0.68
C SER A 304 -14.11 -21.60 -0.93
N GLY A 305 -15.22 -21.12 -1.51
CA GLY A 305 -16.40 -21.95 -1.78
C GLY A 305 -17.65 -21.65 -0.95
N GLY A 306 -17.59 -20.76 0.03
CA GLY A 306 -18.74 -20.28 0.79
C GLY A 306 -19.31 -18.97 0.22
N ALA A 307 -20.60 -18.92 -0.09
CA ALA A 307 -21.31 -17.66 -0.25
C ALA A 307 -21.13 -16.83 1.03
N ALA A 308 -20.82 -15.53 0.87
CA ALA A 308 -20.65 -14.62 2.00
C ALA A 308 -21.83 -14.75 2.97
N ALA A 309 -21.53 -15.12 4.22
CA ALA A 309 -22.48 -14.95 5.31
C ALA A 309 -22.65 -13.45 5.52
N SER A 310 -23.74 -12.89 5.01
CA SER A 310 -24.15 -11.52 5.27
C SER A 310 -24.42 -11.36 6.76
N THR A 311 -23.44 -10.90 7.51
CA THR A 311 -23.65 -10.47 8.90
C THR A 311 -24.33 -9.11 8.85
N THR A 312 -25.67 -9.14 8.76
CA THR A 312 -26.50 -7.97 8.97
C THR A 312 -26.44 -7.66 10.47
N THR A 313 -25.59 -6.74 10.87
CA THR A 313 -25.61 -6.19 12.23
C THR A 313 -26.82 -5.29 12.34
N SER A 314 -27.94 -5.88 12.81
CA SER A 314 -29.14 -5.14 13.19
C SER A 314 -28.83 -4.31 14.42
N THR A 315 -28.56 -3.03 14.23
CA THR A 315 -28.46 -2.06 15.32
C THR A 315 -29.90 -1.76 15.81
N THR A 316 -30.36 -2.51 16.80
CA THR A 316 -31.61 -2.20 17.52
C THR A 316 -31.37 -0.96 18.37
N ARG A 317 -31.92 0.16 17.93
CA ARG A 317 -31.99 1.41 18.71
C ARG A 317 -33.02 1.23 19.84
N PRO A 318 -32.73 1.47 21.13
CA PRO A 318 -33.74 1.42 22.18
C PRO A 318 -34.71 2.59 22.00
N SER A 319 -35.99 2.27 21.85
CA SER A 319 -37.08 3.26 21.92
C SER A 319 -37.30 3.69 23.35
N THR A 320 -36.99 4.91 23.69
CA THR A 320 -37.39 5.55 24.93
C THR A 320 -38.86 5.94 24.83
N THR A 321 -39.71 5.20 25.52
CA THR A 321 -41.14 5.54 25.72
C THR A 321 -41.23 6.52 26.87
N THR A 322 -41.51 7.78 26.59
CA THR A 322 -41.82 8.81 27.60
C THR A 322 -43.31 8.68 27.92
N SER A 323 -43.61 8.17 29.13
CA SER A 323 -44.96 8.14 29.66
C SER A 323 -45.27 9.50 30.28
N THR A 324 -46.21 10.24 29.70
CA THR A 324 -46.75 11.49 30.27
C THR A 324 -47.99 11.14 31.08
N THR A 325 -47.88 11.14 32.38
CA THR A 325 -49.02 11.08 33.30
C THR A 325 -49.54 12.50 33.49
N ARG A 326 -50.81 12.72 33.16
CA ARG A 326 -51.56 13.95 33.39
C ARG A 326 -52.40 13.74 34.66
N ALA A 327 -52.22 14.59 35.63
CA ALA A 327 -53.15 14.86 36.70
C ALA A 327 -53.70 16.28 36.52
#